data_4a15100b574fee570b97a96d4c6abcda
#
_entry.id   4a15100b574fee570b97a96d4c6abcda
#
_cell.length_a   1.000
_cell.length_b   1.000
_cell.length_c   1.000
_cell.angle_alpha   90.00
_cell.angle_beta   90.00
_cell.angle_gamma   90.00
#
_symmetry.space_group_name_H-M   'P 1'
#
loop_
_entity.id
_entity.type
_entity.pdbx_description
1 polymer ?
#
loop_
_entity_poly.entity_id
_entity_poly.type
_entity_poly.pdbx_seq_one_letter_code
_entity_poly.pdbx_strand_id
1 'polypeptide(L)'
;MKYSDLIQFDPIDEIIKFGQLDNEDYREKLVKNFVCSQTFENYIIPQICGKLDLNSTTETKGIQIVGNYGTGKSHLMSLFSIIAENADYLDLVQSEKAKEWLKTIAGKYKVYRFELGNNQELWEVITFKIDAALEEWGVDYRISDDDSPRSYSEKLELMLAAFEEVYPDKGFMLVVDEMLAYLKGRSEPAKLNRDLQVLQALGQMSDRTHFRMVFGVQELIYRSPEFQFAKDMLGRVNERYVDLTIQKEDVQFIVQQRLLQKNEHQKAQIRKHLSQFTTMFPHMNNNLETYVNLFPVHPSYFENFSLIRIGKSQREVLKTLSKKFSTIINDDVPTDKPGLICYDSYWQDMQGNVDLNADPDVSKVSSITALINQKIEENFTRGLAPKKVLAHRIVSAAAIKILQADLSHPNGVSAETLANDLCHVDITCENFDELVDLAFTRVLDSIVSATIGQYFVKGENNEYHIRIEGGVNYEQKVKDYAAQMGDGQKDEYFYMFLSEVLPVEGETYRRNFRIWEHHIEWQSHKCSRTGYIFMGNPNERSTTQPQQHFYIFFMPIFDTSNSSRPAEKDSVYL
;
A
#
# COMPACT_ATOMS: atom_id res chain seq x y z
N MET A 1 10.29 27.98 24.52
CA MET A 1 10.74 26.59 24.40
C MET A 1 10.78 26.26 22.91
N LYS A 2 11.96 25.89 22.41
CA LYS A 2 12.15 25.61 20.99
C LYS A 2 11.94 24.14 20.69
N TYR A 3 11.66 23.82 19.42
CA TYR A 3 11.59 22.41 19.00
C TYR A 3 12.93 21.70 19.24
N SER A 4 14.07 22.39 19.03
CA SER A 4 15.41 21.86 19.33
C SER A 4 15.64 21.49 20.80
N ASP A 5 14.87 22.06 21.72
CA ASP A 5 14.96 21.70 23.14
C ASP A 5 14.29 20.37 23.45
N LEU A 6 13.32 19.99 22.60
CA LEU A 6 12.44 18.84 22.79
C LEU A 6 12.79 17.61 21.95
N ILE A 7 13.62 17.78 20.91
CA ILE A 7 13.91 16.72 19.95
C ILE A 7 15.39 16.73 19.63
N GLN A 8 16.01 15.54 19.62
CA GLN A 8 17.33 15.36 19.05
C GLN A 8 17.16 15.03 17.57
N PHE A 9 17.39 16.02 16.72
CA PHE A 9 17.16 15.91 15.29
C PHE A 9 18.47 15.73 14.52
N ASP A 10 18.58 14.62 13.77
CA ASP A 10 19.68 14.36 12.83
C ASP A 10 19.09 14.28 11.42
N PRO A 11 19.44 15.22 10.52
CA PRO A 11 18.91 15.26 9.16
C PRO A 11 19.21 13.98 8.36
N ILE A 12 18.24 13.52 7.59
CA ILE A 12 18.41 12.39 6.66
C ILE A 12 18.48 12.97 5.25
N ASP A 13 19.68 12.96 4.68
CA ASP A 13 19.91 13.52 3.35
C ASP A 13 20.00 12.49 2.22
N GLU A 14 20.12 11.19 2.52
CA GLU A 14 20.47 10.20 1.52
C GLU A 14 19.38 9.14 1.28
N ILE A 15 19.06 8.93 0.00
CA ILE A 15 18.36 7.74 -0.49
C ILE A 15 19.42 6.62 -0.60
N ILE A 16 19.10 5.44 -0.08
CA ILE A 16 20.00 4.29 -0.18
C ILE A 16 20.12 3.88 -1.64
N LYS A 17 21.35 3.86 -2.14
CA LYS A 17 21.69 3.46 -3.51
C LYS A 17 22.57 2.24 -3.46
N PHE A 18 22.16 1.15 -4.09
CA PHE A 18 22.98 -0.07 -4.15
C PHE A 18 24.34 0.17 -4.82
N GLY A 19 24.42 1.06 -5.81
CA GLY A 19 25.67 1.41 -6.47
C GLY A 19 26.71 2.14 -5.58
N GLN A 20 26.37 2.52 -4.35
CA GLN A 20 27.30 3.12 -3.38
C GLN A 20 27.78 2.11 -2.33
N LEU A 21 27.24 0.87 -2.36
CA LEU A 21 27.59 -0.17 -1.39
C LEU A 21 29.02 -0.73 -1.55
N ASP A 22 29.76 -0.30 -2.56
CA ASP A 22 31.20 -0.60 -2.68
C ASP A 22 32.06 0.24 -1.72
N ASN A 23 31.52 1.32 -1.17
CA ASN A 23 32.18 2.17 -0.20
C ASN A 23 32.00 1.62 1.23
N GLU A 24 33.09 1.31 1.91
CA GLU A 24 33.09 0.75 3.27
C GLU A 24 32.48 1.70 4.30
N ASP A 25 32.80 2.99 4.26
CA ASP A 25 32.23 3.99 5.19
C ASP A 25 30.71 4.09 5.05
N TYR A 26 30.23 3.95 3.80
CA TYR A 26 28.79 3.94 3.52
C TYR A 26 28.12 2.68 4.05
N ARG A 27 28.74 1.49 3.90
CA ARG A 27 28.25 0.24 4.49
C ARG A 27 28.17 0.32 6.01
N GLU A 28 29.22 0.83 6.68
CA GLU A 28 29.23 1.02 8.13
C GLU A 28 28.10 1.91 8.59
N LYS A 29 27.95 3.08 7.93
CA LYS A 29 26.89 4.03 8.24
C LYS A 29 25.50 3.41 8.09
N LEU A 30 25.27 2.60 7.05
CA LEU A 30 23.98 1.91 6.83
C LEU A 30 23.69 0.90 7.94
N VAL A 31 24.66 0.08 8.32
CA VAL A 31 24.47 -0.95 9.36
C VAL A 31 24.26 -0.29 10.72
N LYS A 32 25.08 0.70 11.10
CA LYS A 32 24.96 1.45 12.35
C LYS A 32 23.62 2.19 12.48
N ASN A 33 23.11 2.72 11.37
CA ASN A 33 21.89 3.52 11.36
C ASN A 33 20.61 2.69 11.11
N PHE A 34 20.71 1.37 11.01
CA PHE A 34 19.54 0.53 10.85
C PHE A 34 18.75 0.46 12.17
N VAL A 35 17.53 0.94 12.13
CA VAL A 35 16.61 0.87 13.26
C VAL A 35 15.78 -0.39 13.16
N CYS A 36 15.88 -1.24 14.17
CA CYS A 36 15.19 -2.51 14.25
C CYS A 36 13.91 -2.37 15.08
N SER A 37 12.73 -2.48 14.45
CA SER A 37 11.46 -2.54 15.16
C SER A 37 11.24 -3.93 15.78
N GLN A 38 10.26 -4.03 16.68
CA GLN A 38 9.87 -5.33 17.24
C GLN A 38 9.42 -6.33 16.15
N THR A 39 8.77 -5.85 15.10
CA THR A 39 8.38 -6.68 13.95
C THR A 39 9.60 -7.19 13.20
N PHE A 40 10.62 -6.35 13.01
CA PHE A 40 11.87 -6.77 12.40
C PHE A 40 12.58 -7.81 13.26
N GLU A 41 12.73 -7.58 14.56
CA GLU A 41 13.42 -8.49 15.48
C GLU A 41 12.73 -9.85 15.63
N ASN A 42 11.40 -9.84 15.70
CA ASN A 42 10.63 -11.03 16.06
C ASN A 42 10.13 -11.82 14.86
N TYR A 43 10.04 -11.17 13.68
CA TYR A 43 9.42 -11.81 12.53
C TYR A 43 10.24 -11.68 11.25
N ILE A 44 10.55 -10.47 10.79
CA ILE A 44 11.14 -10.26 9.45
C ILE A 44 12.56 -10.81 9.39
N ILE A 45 13.46 -10.40 10.30
CA ILE A 45 14.85 -10.86 10.32
C ILE A 45 14.95 -12.37 10.56
N PRO A 46 14.23 -12.98 11.52
CA PRO A 46 14.18 -14.43 11.66
C PRO A 46 13.76 -15.17 10.39
N GLN A 47 12.73 -14.68 9.69
CA GLN A 47 12.28 -15.27 8.44
C GLN A 47 13.33 -15.16 7.32
N ILE A 48 13.97 -13.99 7.18
CA ILE A 48 15.07 -13.79 6.22
C ILE A 48 16.20 -14.77 6.51
N CYS A 49 16.68 -14.78 7.76
CA CYS A 49 17.80 -15.64 8.15
C CYS A 49 17.48 -17.13 7.98
N GLY A 50 16.27 -17.55 8.32
CA GLY A 50 15.83 -18.93 8.12
C GLY A 50 15.79 -19.37 6.66
N LYS A 51 15.47 -18.46 5.73
CA LYS A 51 15.48 -18.74 4.28
C LYS A 51 16.88 -18.60 3.65
N LEU A 52 17.75 -17.85 4.29
CA LEU A 52 19.14 -17.67 3.86
C LEU A 52 20.11 -18.66 4.53
N ASP A 53 19.67 -19.48 5.47
CA ASP A 53 20.55 -20.48 6.09
C ASP A 53 20.91 -21.59 5.08
N LEU A 54 22.20 -21.72 4.75
CA LEU A 54 22.72 -22.72 3.81
C LEU A 54 22.61 -24.16 4.35
N ASN A 55 22.48 -24.33 5.67
CA ASN A 55 22.32 -25.62 6.32
C ASN A 55 20.86 -25.99 6.59
N SER A 56 19.91 -25.18 6.12
CA SER A 56 18.50 -25.45 6.32
C SER A 56 18.08 -26.76 5.66
N THR A 57 17.43 -27.64 6.42
CA THR A 57 16.80 -28.86 5.91
C THR A 57 15.36 -28.66 5.44
N THR A 58 14.81 -27.45 5.63
CA THR A 58 13.47 -27.08 5.18
C THR A 58 13.54 -26.46 3.80
N GLU A 59 12.43 -26.55 3.03
CA GLU A 59 12.27 -25.92 1.73
C GLU A 59 12.65 -24.42 1.82
N THR A 60 13.66 -24.03 1.05
CA THR A 60 14.08 -22.65 0.93
C THR A 60 13.41 -22.02 -0.30
N LYS A 61 12.97 -20.77 -0.18
CA LYS A 61 12.33 -20.02 -1.27
C LYS A 61 13.09 -18.72 -1.48
N GLY A 62 12.96 -18.15 -2.66
CA GLY A 62 13.36 -16.77 -2.86
C GLY A 62 12.59 -15.83 -1.89
N ILE A 63 13.12 -14.65 -1.67
CA ILE A 63 12.54 -13.68 -0.74
C ILE A 63 12.02 -12.47 -1.53
N GLN A 64 10.75 -12.14 -1.35
CA GLN A 64 10.12 -10.91 -1.83
C GLN A 64 9.87 -9.99 -0.65
N ILE A 65 10.58 -8.85 -0.59
CA ILE A 65 10.38 -7.84 0.44
C ILE A 65 9.36 -6.83 -0.09
N VAL A 66 8.21 -6.81 0.58
CA VAL A 66 7.06 -6.00 0.19
C VAL A 66 6.94 -4.81 1.13
N GLY A 67 6.76 -3.64 0.58
CA GLY A 67 6.49 -2.43 1.35
C GLY A 67 6.49 -1.22 0.45
N ASN A 68 5.66 -0.27 0.78
CA ASN A 68 5.56 0.98 0.04
C ASN A 68 6.91 1.72 -0.02
N TYR A 69 7.03 2.70 -0.90
CA TYR A 69 8.22 3.54 -0.97
C TYR A 69 8.53 4.19 0.39
N GLY A 70 9.81 4.25 0.74
CA GLY A 70 10.25 4.87 2.01
C GLY A 70 10.03 4.02 3.28
N THR A 71 9.53 2.79 3.17
CA THR A 71 9.34 1.90 4.33
C THR A 71 10.63 1.25 4.84
N GLY A 72 11.76 1.48 4.19
CA GLY A 72 13.05 0.90 4.58
C GLY A 72 13.43 -0.42 3.89
N LYS A 73 12.73 -0.83 2.81
CA LYS A 73 13.07 -2.04 2.04
C LYS A 73 14.54 -2.12 1.63
N SER A 74 15.00 -1.08 0.89
CA SER A 74 16.38 -1.04 0.40
C SER A 74 17.38 -1.03 1.56
N HIS A 75 17.02 -0.43 2.72
CA HIS A 75 17.84 -0.46 3.92
C HIS A 75 17.91 -1.86 4.54
N LEU A 76 16.78 -2.54 4.65
CA LEU A 76 16.72 -3.93 5.12
C LEU A 76 17.51 -4.86 4.19
N MET A 77 17.32 -4.74 2.86
CA MET A 77 18.08 -5.51 1.86
C MET A 77 19.60 -5.23 1.95
N SER A 78 19.98 -3.98 2.16
CA SER A 78 21.38 -3.62 2.38
C SER A 78 21.92 -4.25 3.66
N LEU A 79 21.21 -4.14 4.78
CA LEU A 79 21.65 -4.68 6.07
C LEU A 79 22.03 -6.15 5.98
N PHE A 80 21.06 -7.03 5.66
CA PHE A 80 21.32 -8.47 5.69
C PHE A 80 22.29 -8.89 4.59
N SER A 81 22.29 -8.23 3.43
CA SER A 81 23.19 -8.56 2.35
C SER A 81 24.65 -8.17 2.65
N ILE A 82 24.89 -7.01 3.30
CA ILE A 82 26.22 -6.61 3.77
C ILE A 82 26.76 -7.62 4.79
N ILE A 83 25.95 -7.99 5.77
CA ILE A 83 26.34 -8.95 6.81
C ILE A 83 26.54 -10.36 6.23
N ALA A 84 25.70 -10.78 5.29
CA ALA A 84 25.85 -12.06 4.60
C ALA A 84 27.16 -12.15 3.80
N GLU A 85 27.63 -11.03 3.27
CA GLU A 85 28.90 -10.94 2.52
C GLU A 85 30.11 -10.86 3.44
N ASN A 86 30.07 -10.05 4.49
CA ASN A 86 31.16 -9.85 5.44
C ASN A 86 30.65 -9.83 6.89
N ALA A 87 31.15 -10.76 7.70
CA ALA A 87 30.76 -10.90 9.10
C ALA A 87 31.24 -9.75 10.02
N ASP A 88 32.26 -8.97 9.63
CA ASP A 88 32.80 -7.87 10.45
C ASP A 88 31.74 -6.78 10.73
N TYR A 89 30.79 -6.61 9.84
CA TYR A 89 29.69 -5.66 10.02
C TYR A 89 28.65 -6.08 11.08
N LEU A 90 28.66 -7.33 11.52
CA LEU A 90 27.72 -7.85 12.51
C LEU A 90 27.78 -7.09 13.84
N ASP A 91 28.99 -6.69 14.25
CA ASP A 91 29.22 -5.96 15.51
C ASP A 91 28.64 -4.54 15.51
N LEU A 92 28.36 -3.99 14.35
CA LEU A 92 27.76 -2.67 14.18
C LEU A 92 26.23 -2.66 14.33
N VAL A 93 25.60 -3.83 14.34
CA VAL A 93 24.14 -3.97 14.51
C VAL A 93 23.76 -3.61 15.95
N GLN A 94 22.83 -2.67 16.13
CA GLN A 94 22.46 -2.17 17.46
C GLN A 94 21.59 -3.14 18.25
N SER A 95 20.71 -3.91 17.58
CA SER A 95 19.83 -4.87 18.24
C SER A 95 20.55 -6.19 18.48
N GLU A 96 20.76 -6.59 19.73
CA GLU A 96 21.37 -7.86 20.09
C GLU A 96 20.55 -9.05 19.58
N LYS A 97 19.21 -8.94 19.62
CA LYS A 97 18.33 -9.99 19.12
C LYS A 97 18.42 -10.16 17.60
N ALA A 98 18.47 -9.07 16.86
CA ALA A 98 18.71 -9.11 15.42
C ALA A 98 20.10 -9.67 15.09
N LYS A 99 21.12 -9.29 15.88
CA LYS A 99 22.49 -9.79 15.75
C LYS A 99 22.57 -11.31 15.90
N GLU A 100 21.87 -11.89 16.87
CA GLU A 100 21.81 -13.35 17.05
C GLU A 100 21.30 -14.07 15.80
N TRP A 101 20.26 -13.58 15.18
CA TRP A 101 19.73 -14.15 13.94
C TRP A 101 20.68 -13.93 12.76
N LEU A 102 21.17 -12.71 12.57
CA LEU A 102 22.07 -12.36 11.45
C LEU A 102 23.38 -13.12 11.50
N LYS A 103 23.84 -13.55 12.68
CA LYS A 103 25.01 -14.41 12.86
C LYS A 103 24.91 -15.72 12.06
N THR A 104 23.69 -16.23 11.84
CA THR A 104 23.47 -17.48 11.09
C THR A 104 23.86 -17.37 9.61
N ILE A 105 23.85 -16.17 9.05
CA ILE A 105 24.15 -15.90 7.64
C ILE A 105 25.45 -15.11 7.44
N ALA A 106 26.04 -14.58 8.51
CA ALA A 106 27.18 -13.67 8.45
C ALA A 106 28.38 -14.26 7.72
N GLY A 107 28.88 -13.57 6.70
CA GLY A 107 30.04 -13.95 5.91
C GLY A 107 29.86 -15.21 5.06
N LYS A 108 28.64 -15.73 4.90
CA LYS A 108 28.39 -17.00 4.20
C LYS A 108 28.08 -16.87 2.71
N TYR A 109 28.05 -15.66 2.17
CA TYR A 109 27.63 -15.43 0.79
C TYR A 109 28.65 -14.59 0.00
N LYS A 110 28.68 -14.81 -1.29
CA LYS A 110 29.05 -13.80 -2.28
C LYS A 110 27.78 -13.12 -2.74
N VAL A 111 27.73 -11.78 -2.70
CA VAL A 111 26.50 -11.03 -2.92
C VAL A 111 26.67 -10.05 -4.07
N TYR A 112 25.77 -10.12 -5.03
CA TYR A 112 25.67 -9.14 -6.10
C TYR A 112 24.35 -8.36 -6.00
N ARG A 113 24.46 -7.02 -6.05
CA ARG A 113 23.33 -6.10 -5.82
C ARG A 113 23.17 -5.17 -6.99
N PHE A 114 21.94 -4.97 -7.44
CA PHE A 114 21.64 -3.98 -8.48
C PHE A 114 20.18 -3.54 -8.47
N GLU A 115 19.91 -2.44 -9.15
CA GLU A 115 18.57 -1.91 -9.42
C GLU A 115 18.20 -2.19 -10.87
N LEU A 116 16.95 -2.59 -11.15
CA LEU A 116 16.46 -2.82 -12.50
C LEU A 116 16.14 -1.52 -13.21
N GLY A 117 16.61 -1.38 -14.45
CA GLY A 117 16.21 -0.33 -15.39
C GLY A 117 15.08 -0.78 -16.33
N ASN A 118 14.44 0.13 -17.04
CA ASN A 118 13.14 -0.11 -17.70
C ASN A 118 13.14 -0.74 -19.11
N ASN A 119 14.27 -0.98 -19.79
CA ASN A 119 14.26 -1.15 -21.25
C ASN A 119 14.75 -2.50 -21.82
N GLN A 120 15.28 -3.42 -21.02
CA GLN A 120 15.86 -4.68 -21.50
C GLN A 120 15.01 -5.89 -21.03
N GLU A 121 15.18 -7.08 -21.67
CA GLU A 121 14.55 -8.31 -21.20
C GLU A 121 15.19 -8.75 -19.87
N LEU A 122 14.37 -9.28 -18.95
CA LEU A 122 14.85 -9.64 -17.60
C LEU A 122 16.00 -10.64 -17.64
N TRP A 123 15.92 -11.64 -18.53
CA TRP A 123 16.97 -12.62 -18.69
C TRP A 123 18.29 -11.99 -19.09
N GLU A 124 18.28 -11.10 -20.08
CA GLU A 124 19.48 -10.40 -20.55
C GLU A 124 20.12 -9.57 -19.45
N VAL A 125 19.29 -8.83 -18.67
CA VAL A 125 19.80 -8.03 -17.55
C VAL A 125 20.40 -8.92 -16.47
N ILE A 126 19.69 -9.99 -16.08
CA ILE A 126 20.13 -10.91 -15.03
C ILE A 126 21.43 -11.61 -15.42
N THR A 127 21.52 -12.13 -16.65
CA THR A 127 22.75 -12.83 -17.13
C THR A 127 23.93 -11.88 -17.22
N PHE A 128 23.73 -10.69 -17.77
CA PHE A 128 24.77 -9.66 -17.81
C PHE A 128 25.31 -9.31 -16.40
N LYS A 129 24.40 -9.20 -15.43
CA LYS A 129 24.78 -8.88 -14.04
C LYS A 129 25.45 -10.05 -13.33
N ILE A 130 25.00 -11.28 -13.59
CA ILE A 130 25.65 -12.49 -13.06
C ILE A 130 27.04 -12.65 -13.67
N ASP A 131 27.20 -12.48 -14.98
CA ASP A 131 28.49 -12.58 -15.64
C ASP A 131 29.49 -11.56 -15.11
N ALA A 132 29.04 -10.31 -14.89
CA ALA A 132 29.88 -9.29 -14.25
C ALA A 132 30.30 -9.68 -12.82
N ALA A 133 29.38 -10.27 -12.05
CA ALA A 133 29.69 -10.75 -10.70
C ALA A 133 30.71 -11.91 -10.73
N LEU A 134 30.53 -12.86 -11.62
CA LEU A 134 31.45 -14.01 -11.77
C LEU A 134 32.88 -13.56 -12.18
N GLU A 135 32.95 -12.61 -13.13
CA GLU A 135 34.22 -12.01 -13.55
C GLU A 135 34.92 -11.30 -12.39
N GLU A 136 34.19 -10.47 -11.62
CA GLU A 136 34.68 -9.77 -10.43
C GLU A 136 35.24 -10.76 -9.37
N TRP A 137 34.56 -11.90 -9.22
CA TRP A 137 34.93 -12.91 -8.24
C TRP A 137 35.95 -13.93 -8.76
N GLY A 138 36.39 -13.80 -10.01
CA GLY A 138 37.41 -14.68 -10.61
C GLY A 138 36.90 -16.08 -10.98
N VAL A 139 35.59 -16.21 -11.23
CA VAL A 139 34.97 -17.46 -11.72
C VAL A 139 34.98 -17.45 -13.25
N ASP A 140 35.64 -18.43 -13.85
CA ASP A 140 35.76 -18.53 -15.31
C ASP A 140 34.53 -19.21 -15.93
N TYR A 141 33.40 -18.50 -15.92
CA TYR A 141 32.14 -18.94 -16.53
C TYR A 141 31.31 -17.71 -16.95
N ARG A 142 30.61 -17.82 -18.09
CA ARG A 142 29.67 -16.81 -18.57
C ARG A 142 28.38 -17.48 -19.05
N ILE A 143 27.25 -17.07 -18.48
CA ILE A 143 25.91 -17.54 -18.91
C ILE A 143 25.58 -17.02 -20.30
N SER A 144 25.99 -15.79 -20.62
CA SER A 144 25.72 -15.15 -21.93
C SER A 144 26.35 -15.87 -23.10
N ASP A 145 27.40 -16.67 -22.88
CA ASP A 145 28.10 -17.44 -23.94
C ASP A 145 27.40 -18.79 -24.22
N ASP A 146 26.41 -19.19 -23.43
CA ASP A 146 25.67 -20.44 -23.61
C ASP A 146 24.45 -20.25 -24.55
N ASP A 147 24.67 -20.41 -25.86
CA ASP A 147 23.62 -20.39 -26.89
C ASP A 147 22.81 -21.71 -27.00
N SER A 148 23.06 -22.67 -26.11
CA SER A 148 22.34 -23.94 -26.14
C SER A 148 20.84 -23.80 -25.86
N PRO A 149 19.99 -24.72 -26.37
CA PRO A 149 18.55 -24.69 -26.17
C PRO A 149 18.13 -25.17 -24.76
N ARG A 150 18.97 -24.94 -23.74
CA ARG A 150 18.66 -25.28 -22.35
C ARG A 150 17.67 -24.30 -21.73
N SER A 151 16.94 -24.78 -20.75
CA SER A 151 16.05 -23.94 -19.93
C SER A 151 16.85 -22.95 -19.08
N TYR A 152 16.19 -21.89 -18.61
CA TYR A 152 16.80 -20.93 -17.70
C TYR A 152 17.39 -21.59 -16.44
N SER A 153 16.67 -22.57 -15.87
CA SER A 153 17.14 -23.30 -14.68
C SER A 153 18.41 -24.09 -14.95
N GLU A 154 18.51 -24.81 -16.08
CA GLU A 154 19.70 -25.59 -16.44
C GLU A 154 20.94 -24.68 -16.65
N LYS A 155 20.77 -23.51 -17.27
CA LYS A 155 21.85 -22.54 -17.42
C LYS A 155 22.34 -22.00 -16.08
N LEU A 156 21.39 -21.71 -15.18
CA LEU A 156 21.71 -21.25 -13.82
C LEU A 156 22.38 -22.36 -12.98
N GLU A 157 21.99 -23.62 -13.14
CA GLU A 157 22.64 -24.77 -12.47
C GLU A 157 24.11 -24.93 -12.91
N LEU A 158 24.39 -24.78 -14.20
CA LEU A 158 25.77 -24.82 -14.71
C LEU A 158 26.62 -23.65 -14.19
N MET A 159 26.05 -22.46 -14.17
CA MET A 159 26.68 -21.29 -13.58
C MET A 159 27.01 -21.51 -12.11
N LEU A 160 26.07 -22.05 -11.36
CA LEU A 160 26.27 -22.29 -9.93
C LEU A 160 27.32 -23.38 -9.68
N ALA A 161 27.36 -24.43 -10.49
CA ALA A 161 28.40 -25.44 -10.41
C ALA A 161 29.81 -24.84 -10.60
N ALA A 162 29.98 -23.97 -11.59
CA ALA A 162 31.25 -23.24 -11.79
C ALA A 162 31.58 -22.29 -10.61
N PHE A 163 30.57 -21.65 -10.03
CA PHE A 163 30.75 -20.83 -8.84
C PHE A 163 31.17 -21.65 -7.62
N GLU A 164 30.53 -22.80 -7.36
CA GLU A 164 30.82 -23.69 -6.23
C GLU A 164 32.19 -24.35 -6.32
N GLU A 165 32.76 -24.54 -7.52
CA GLU A 165 34.14 -24.98 -7.69
C GLU A 165 35.15 -23.98 -7.10
N VAL A 166 34.87 -22.68 -7.20
CA VAL A 166 35.72 -21.60 -6.67
C VAL A 166 35.41 -21.27 -5.23
N TYR A 167 34.13 -21.33 -4.88
CA TYR A 167 33.59 -20.94 -3.55
C TYR A 167 32.74 -22.06 -2.92
N PRO A 168 33.30 -23.21 -2.55
CA PRO A 168 32.57 -24.39 -2.08
C PRO A 168 31.78 -24.16 -0.79
N ASP A 169 32.24 -23.22 0.05
CA ASP A 169 31.62 -22.91 1.37
C ASP A 169 30.75 -21.66 1.34
N LYS A 170 30.48 -21.08 0.17
CA LYS A 170 29.69 -19.86 0.02
C LYS A 170 28.42 -20.08 -0.80
N GLY A 171 27.38 -19.40 -0.42
CA GLY A 171 26.20 -19.25 -1.28
C GLY A 171 26.34 -18.08 -2.26
N PHE A 172 25.64 -18.15 -3.36
CA PHE A 172 25.47 -17.05 -4.31
C PHE A 172 24.18 -16.30 -3.99
N MET A 173 24.26 -15.01 -3.62
CA MET A 173 23.06 -14.19 -3.33
C MET A 173 22.90 -13.09 -4.36
N LEU A 174 21.73 -13.05 -4.99
CA LEU A 174 21.33 -12.00 -5.91
C LEU A 174 20.29 -11.10 -5.25
N VAL A 175 20.60 -9.81 -5.11
CA VAL A 175 19.72 -8.81 -4.47
C VAL A 175 19.32 -7.77 -5.50
N VAL A 176 18.01 -7.67 -5.77
CA VAL A 176 17.45 -6.84 -6.85
C VAL A 176 16.40 -5.89 -6.30
N ASP A 177 16.55 -4.60 -6.55
CA ASP A 177 15.51 -3.62 -6.21
C ASP A 177 14.74 -3.17 -7.46
N GLU A 178 13.59 -2.53 -7.24
CA GLU A 178 12.69 -1.97 -8.26
C GLU A 178 12.07 -3.02 -9.21
N MET A 179 11.92 -4.26 -8.78
CA MET A 179 11.35 -5.34 -9.61
C MET A 179 9.93 -5.03 -10.10
N LEU A 180 9.07 -4.49 -9.25
CA LEU A 180 7.69 -4.17 -9.64
C LEU A 180 7.63 -3.04 -10.67
N ALA A 181 8.45 -1.99 -10.50
CA ALA A 181 8.52 -0.88 -11.45
C ALA A 181 8.99 -1.37 -12.83
N TYR A 182 9.95 -2.30 -12.85
CA TYR A 182 10.39 -2.97 -14.08
C TYR A 182 9.24 -3.74 -14.75
N LEU A 183 8.52 -4.60 -14.01
CA LEU A 183 7.41 -5.39 -14.55
C LEU A 183 6.25 -4.52 -15.06
N LYS A 184 5.92 -3.43 -14.36
CA LYS A 184 4.90 -2.45 -14.80
C LYS A 184 5.29 -1.72 -16.09
N GLY A 185 6.57 -1.57 -16.36
CA GLY A 185 7.07 -1.05 -17.64
C GLY A 185 6.88 -1.99 -18.84
N ARG A 186 6.46 -3.25 -18.61
CA ARG A 186 6.25 -4.25 -19.66
C ARG A 186 4.84 -4.19 -20.24
N SER A 187 4.67 -3.41 -21.30
CA SER A 187 3.37 -3.21 -21.98
C SER A 187 2.87 -4.43 -22.78
N GLU A 188 3.77 -5.35 -23.16
CA GLU A 188 3.45 -6.50 -23.99
C GLU A 188 3.27 -7.77 -23.15
N PRO A 189 2.09 -8.43 -23.18
CA PRO A 189 1.85 -9.66 -22.38
C PRO A 189 2.86 -10.79 -22.63
N ALA A 190 3.36 -10.94 -23.87
CA ALA A 190 4.34 -11.96 -24.21
C ALA A 190 5.70 -11.73 -23.53
N LYS A 191 6.14 -10.47 -23.46
CA LYS A 191 7.38 -10.09 -22.76
C LYS A 191 7.24 -10.29 -21.26
N LEU A 192 6.13 -9.84 -20.68
CA LEU A 192 5.86 -10.06 -19.26
C LEU A 192 5.87 -11.55 -18.89
N ASN A 193 5.23 -12.40 -19.70
CA ASN A 193 5.22 -13.85 -19.45
C ASN A 193 6.63 -14.46 -19.48
N ARG A 194 7.51 -14.02 -20.38
CA ARG A 194 8.92 -14.46 -20.38
C ARG A 194 9.65 -14.02 -19.12
N ASP A 195 9.49 -12.76 -18.71
CA ASP A 195 10.10 -12.23 -17.49
C ASP A 195 9.61 -12.98 -16.24
N LEU A 196 8.32 -13.34 -16.17
CA LEU A 196 7.77 -14.15 -15.09
C LEU A 196 8.34 -15.59 -15.08
N GLN A 197 8.63 -16.18 -16.25
CA GLN A 197 9.33 -17.48 -16.35
C GLN A 197 10.77 -17.39 -15.80
N VAL A 198 11.47 -16.30 -16.06
CA VAL A 198 12.80 -16.06 -15.49
C VAL A 198 12.72 -15.96 -13.96
N LEU A 199 11.76 -15.20 -13.42
CA LEU A 199 11.55 -15.13 -11.97
C LEU A 199 11.21 -16.48 -11.37
N GLN A 200 10.39 -17.28 -12.05
CA GLN A 200 10.08 -18.65 -11.61
C GLN A 200 11.34 -19.51 -11.55
N ALA A 201 12.23 -19.46 -12.57
CA ALA A 201 13.48 -20.21 -12.61
C ALA A 201 14.42 -19.79 -11.48
N LEU A 202 14.61 -18.48 -11.25
CA LEU A 202 15.44 -17.97 -10.15
C LEU A 202 14.91 -18.40 -8.77
N GLY A 203 13.59 -18.39 -8.58
CA GLY A 203 12.97 -18.88 -7.35
C GLY A 203 13.14 -20.38 -7.15
N GLN A 204 13.09 -21.19 -8.22
CA GLN A 204 13.37 -22.64 -8.17
C GLN A 204 14.82 -22.94 -7.77
N MET A 205 15.77 -22.13 -8.25
CA MET A 205 17.18 -22.25 -7.85
C MET A 205 17.36 -22.05 -6.35
N SER A 206 16.61 -21.11 -5.75
CA SER A 206 16.69 -20.85 -4.31
C SER A 206 16.25 -22.04 -3.45
N ASP A 207 15.40 -22.93 -3.97
CA ASP A 207 14.89 -24.11 -3.28
C ASP A 207 15.85 -25.30 -3.34
N ARG A 208 16.62 -25.42 -4.42
CA ARG A 208 17.38 -26.65 -4.72
C ARG A 208 18.89 -26.52 -4.50
N THR A 209 19.40 -25.32 -4.34
CA THR A 209 20.82 -25.02 -4.37
C THR A 209 21.22 -23.98 -3.32
N HIS A 210 22.50 -23.60 -3.28
CA HIS A 210 23.01 -22.48 -2.48
C HIS A 210 22.83 -21.10 -3.16
N PHE A 211 22.03 -21.03 -4.20
CA PHE A 211 21.60 -19.76 -4.80
C PHE A 211 20.45 -19.14 -4.01
N ARG A 212 20.48 -17.84 -3.79
CA ARG A 212 19.39 -17.10 -3.12
C ARG A 212 19.02 -15.87 -3.93
N MET A 213 17.73 -15.77 -4.27
CA MET A 213 17.14 -14.59 -4.90
C MET A 213 16.38 -13.76 -3.88
N VAL A 214 16.72 -12.49 -3.78
CA VAL A 214 16.01 -11.52 -2.94
C VAL A 214 15.66 -10.31 -3.78
N PHE A 215 14.40 -9.87 -3.74
CA PHE A 215 14.02 -8.65 -4.45
C PHE A 215 13.00 -7.81 -3.68
N GLY A 216 13.06 -6.49 -3.94
CA GLY A 216 12.16 -5.51 -3.37
C GLY A 216 11.01 -5.17 -4.30
N VAL A 217 9.78 -5.07 -3.74
CA VAL A 217 8.58 -4.60 -4.45
C VAL A 217 7.78 -3.64 -3.58
N GLN A 218 7.03 -2.75 -4.22
CA GLN A 218 6.19 -1.78 -3.52
C GLN A 218 4.88 -2.39 -3.05
N GLU A 219 4.32 -3.30 -3.84
CA GLU A 219 3.10 -4.07 -3.54
C GLU A 219 3.27 -5.52 -4.02
N LEU A 220 2.41 -6.39 -3.56
CA LEU A 220 2.42 -7.79 -3.99
C LEU A 220 2.11 -7.88 -5.50
N ILE A 221 3.04 -8.42 -6.28
CA ILE A 221 2.95 -8.48 -7.76
C ILE A 221 1.63 -9.15 -8.19
N TYR A 222 1.24 -10.25 -7.53
CA TYR A 222 0.04 -11.01 -7.88
C TYR A 222 -1.29 -10.34 -7.48
N ARG A 223 -1.25 -9.25 -6.71
CA ARG A 223 -2.43 -8.45 -6.34
C ARG A 223 -2.61 -7.21 -7.21
N SER A 224 -1.61 -6.87 -8.04
CA SER A 224 -1.69 -5.70 -8.90
C SER A 224 -2.75 -5.93 -10.00
N PRO A 225 -3.74 -5.03 -10.13
CA PRO A 225 -4.78 -5.13 -11.16
C PRO A 225 -4.23 -5.19 -12.58
N GLU A 226 -3.07 -4.57 -12.80
CA GLU A 226 -2.41 -4.49 -14.11
C GLU A 226 -1.97 -5.85 -14.65
N PHE A 227 -1.81 -6.86 -13.77
CA PHE A 227 -1.31 -8.19 -14.13
C PHE A 227 -2.38 -9.29 -14.06
N GLN A 228 -3.66 -8.96 -13.98
CA GLN A 228 -4.73 -9.96 -13.87
C GLN A 228 -4.76 -10.95 -15.03
N PHE A 229 -4.36 -10.52 -16.23
CA PHE A 229 -4.26 -11.40 -17.41
C PHE A 229 -3.17 -12.48 -17.29
N ALA A 230 -2.22 -12.34 -16.37
CA ALA A 230 -1.12 -13.27 -16.13
C ALA A 230 -1.29 -14.06 -14.81
N LYS A 231 -2.50 -14.15 -14.25
CA LYS A 231 -2.80 -14.69 -12.91
C LYS A 231 -2.21 -16.07 -12.66
N ASP A 232 -2.31 -17.00 -13.61
CA ASP A 232 -1.78 -18.36 -13.45
C ASP A 232 -0.26 -18.40 -13.36
N MET A 233 0.42 -17.59 -14.18
CA MET A 233 1.88 -17.48 -14.14
C MET A 233 2.35 -16.81 -12.85
N LEU A 234 1.66 -15.75 -12.44
CA LEU A 234 1.92 -15.08 -11.16
C LEU A 234 1.73 -16.01 -9.96
N GLY A 235 0.73 -16.88 -10.00
CA GLY A 235 0.54 -17.92 -8.98
C GLY A 235 1.77 -18.81 -8.84
N ARG A 236 2.33 -19.28 -9.96
CA ARG A 236 3.54 -20.11 -9.99
C ARG A 236 4.78 -19.37 -9.48
N VAL A 237 4.93 -18.09 -9.83
CA VAL A 237 6.01 -17.25 -9.28
C VAL A 237 5.84 -17.11 -7.78
N ASN A 238 4.63 -16.79 -7.31
CA ASN A 238 4.35 -16.58 -5.89
C ASN A 238 4.65 -17.84 -5.03
N GLU A 239 4.43 -19.03 -5.55
CA GLU A 239 4.76 -20.29 -4.86
C GLU A 239 6.29 -20.45 -4.61
N ARG A 240 7.12 -19.75 -5.36
CA ARG A 240 8.59 -19.82 -5.29
C ARG A 240 9.23 -18.78 -4.38
N TYR A 241 8.44 -17.84 -3.85
CA TYR A 241 8.92 -16.76 -3.00
C TYR A 241 8.15 -16.69 -1.68
N VAL A 242 8.79 -16.15 -0.68
CA VAL A 242 8.17 -15.79 0.60
C VAL A 242 7.99 -14.29 0.64
N ASP A 243 6.76 -13.84 0.90
CA ASP A 243 6.42 -12.43 1.01
C ASP A 243 6.69 -11.94 2.44
N LEU A 244 7.59 -10.99 2.57
CA LEU A 244 7.89 -10.32 3.82
C LEU A 244 7.43 -8.86 3.74
N THR A 245 6.32 -8.54 4.39
CA THR A 245 5.70 -7.22 4.30
C THR A 245 6.14 -6.34 5.47
N ILE A 246 6.70 -5.17 5.16
CA ILE A 246 7.01 -4.12 6.14
C ILE A 246 5.71 -3.37 6.45
N GLN A 247 5.34 -3.32 7.72
CA GLN A 247 4.10 -2.70 8.18
C GLN A 247 4.26 -1.18 8.35
N LYS A 248 3.14 -0.45 8.37
CA LYS A 248 3.13 1.00 8.59
C LYS A 248 3.64 1.41 9.98
N GLU A 249 3.40 0.57 10.96
CA GLU A 249 3.86 0.74 12.33
C GLU A 249 5.39 0.73 12.43
N ASP A 250 6.05 -0.04 11.58
CA ASP A 250 7.51 -0.06 11.47
C ASP A 250 8.04 1.29 10.96
N VAL A 251 7.35 1.91 10.00
CA VAL A 251 7.71 3.24 9.49
C VAL A 251 7.60 4.31 10.57
N GLN A 252 6.53 4.30 11.36
CA GLN A 252 6.36 5.22 12.50
C GLN A 252 7.49 5.04 13.51
N PHE A 253 7.83 3.80 13.84
CA PHE A 253 8.92 3.49 14.76
C PHE A 253 10.29 3.97 14.22
N ILE A 254 10.55 3.74 12.92
CA ILE A 254 11.79 4.20 12.27
C ILE A 254 11.90 5.74 12.33
N VAL A 255 10.82 6.46 12.02
CA VAL A 255 10.78 7.92 12.12
C VAL A 255 11.06 8.37 13.55
N GLN A 256 10.40 7.75 14.53
CA GLN A 256 10.58 8.05 15.94
C GLN A 256 12.03 7.87 16.39
N GLN A 257 12.67 6.78 15.99
CA GLN A 257 14.03 6.44 16.41
C GLN A 257 15.13 7.18 15.64
N ARG A 258 14.88 7.56 14.40
CA ARG A 258 15.88 8.24 13.56
C ARG A 258 15.78 9.76 13.53
N LEU A 259 14.55 10.27 13.48
CA LEU A 259 14.31 11.72 13.32
C LEU A 259 13.87 12.40 14.61
N LEU A 260 13.25 11.67 15.53
CA LEU A 260 12.54 12.22 16.66
C LEU A 260 13.04 11.66 17.99
N GLN A 261 14.34 11.41 18.10
CA GLN A 261 14.91 10.91 19.36
C GLN A 261 14.64 11.88 20.50
N LYS A 262 14.23 11.33 21.65
CA LYS A 262 13.88 12.10 22.85
C LYS A 262 14.33 11.34 24.09
N ASN A 263 14.92 12.06 25.02
CA ASN A 263 15.15 11.54 26.36
C ASN A 263 13.89 11.69 27.23
N GLU A 264 13.85 11.06 28.40
CA GLU A 264 12.67 11.07 29.28
C GLU A 264 12.30 12.47 29.77
N HIS A 265 13.27 13.35 29.94
CA HIS A 265 13.01 14.74 30.32
C HIS A 265 12.30 15.51 29.20
N GLN A 266 12.74 15.33 27.96
CA GLN A 266 12.08 15.89 26.77
C GLN A 266 10.66 15.35 26.60
N LYS A 267 10.45 14.04 26.75
CA LYS A 267 9.11 13.43 26.72
C LYS A 267 8.20 14.00 27.81
N ALA A 268 8.72 14.21 29.03
CA ALA A 268 7.93 14.80 30.12
C ALA A 268 7.51 16.24 29.79
N GLN A 269 8.39 17.04 29.18
CA GLN A 269 8.06 18.41 28.75
C GLN A 269 7.01 18.41 27.63
N ILE A 270 7.15 17.53 26.63
CA ILE A 270 6.17 17.37 25.55
C ILE A 270 4.82 16.94 26.12
N ARG A 271 4.80 15.93 27.00
CA ARG A 271 3.58 15.48 27.67
C ARG A 271 2.88 16.62 28.39
N LYS A 272 3.62 17.42 29.17
CA LYS A 272 3.09 18.61 29.87
C LYS A 272 2.49 19.61 28.89
N HIS A 273 3.16 19.85 27.76
CA HIS A 273 2.66 20.76 26.72
C HIS A 273 1.36 20.22 26.08
N LEU A 274 1.35 18.99 25.61
CA LEU A 274 0.20 18.38 24.94
C LEU A 274 -1.01 18.19 25.87
N SER A 275 -0.78 17.91 27.16
CA SER A 275 -1.85 17.75 28.15
C SER A 275 -2.76 18.98 28.30
N GLN A 276 -2.30 20.16 27.89
CA GLN A 276 -3.13 21.37 27.89
C GLN A 276 -4.24 21.35 26.83
N PHE A 277 -4.11 20.48 25.82
CA PHE A 277 -5.00 20.39 24.68
C PHE A 277 -5.86 19.11 24.68
N THR A 278 -5.66 18.20 25.62
CA THR A 278 -6.36 16.90 25.67
C THR A 278 -7.86 17.02 25.90
N THR A 279 -8.33 18.07 26.55
CA THR A 279 -9.77 18.35 26.69
C THR A 279 -10.41 18.76 25.38
N MET A 280 -9.66 19.44 24.51
CA MET A 280 -10.12 19.88 23.20
C MET A 280 -10.02 18.75 22.15
N PHE A 281 -9.10 17.81 22.30
CA PHE A 281 -8.86 16.74 21.32
C PHE A 281 -8.93 15.35 21.97
N PRO A 282 -10.13 14.69 21.94
CA PRO A 282 -10.33 13.37 22.55
C PRO A 282 -9.39 12.29 22.02
N HIS A 283 -9.10 12.30 20.73
CA HIS A 283 -8.14 11.35 20.13
C HIS A 283 -6.73 11.51 20.72
N MET A 284 -6.29 12.75 20.94
CA MET A 284 -5.00 13.02 21.60
C MET A 284 -5.02 12.54 23.05
N ASN A 285 -6.11 12.74 23.78
CA ASN A 285 -6.25 12.27 25.15
C ASN A 285 -6.12 10.75 25.25
N ASN A 286 -6.80 10.03 24.37
CA ASN A 286 -6.81 8.57 24.37
C ASN A 286 -5.46 7.95 23.95
N ASN A 287 -4.66 8.69 23.18
CA ASN A 287 -3.42 8.20 22.58
C ASN A 287 -2.20 9.08 22.93
N LEU A 288 -2.20 9.74 24.09
CA LEU A 288 -1.22 10.77 24.46
C LEU A 288 0.23 10.31 24.28
N GLU A 289 0.56 9.09 24.69
CA GLU A 289 1.93 8.57 24.57
C GLU A 289 2.37 8.43 23.10
N THR A 290 1.46 8.08 22.19
CA THR A 290 1.75 8.06 20.76
C THR A 290 2.08 9.47 20.25
N TYR A 291 1.31 10.49 20.67
CA TYR A 291 1.57 11.88 20.33
C TYR A 291 2.91 12.37 20.91
N VAL A 292 3.23 12.02 22.16
CA VAL A 292 4.52 12.36 22.79
C VAL A 292 5.69 11.75 22.01
N ASN A 293 5.57 10.49 21.66
CA ASN A 293 6.61 9.77 20.94
C ASN A 293 6.82 10.30 19.52
N LEU A 294 5.75 10.65 18.82
CA LEU A 294 5.79 11.17 17.44
C LEU A 294 5.93 12.69 17.35
N PHE A 295 5.84 13.44 18.48
CA PHE A 295 5.96 14.90 18.47
C PHE A 295 7.21 15.36 17.70
N PRO A 296 7.12 16.33 16.81
CA PRO A 296 6.00 17.21 16.49
C PRO A 296 5.11 16.71 15.32
N VAL A 297 5.14 15.42 14.98
CA VAL A 297 4.30 14.86 13.90
C VAL A 297 3.01 14.32 14.47
N HIS A 298 1.89 14.67 13.84
CA HIS A 298 0.59 14.08 14.17
C HIS A 298 0.53 12.61 13.72
N PRO A 299 0.00 11.66 14.52
CA PRO A 299 -0.07 10.25 14.15
C PRO A 299 -0.75 10.00 12.79
N SER A 300 -1.84 10.71 12.48
CA SER A 300 -2.55 10.59 11.20
C SER A 300 -1.74 11.00 9.96
N TYR A 301 -0.61 11.68 10.14
CA TYR A 301 0.31 12.00 9.04
C TYR A 301 0.78 10.72 8.33
N PHE A 302 1.23 9.74 9.11
CA PHE A 302 1.72 8.47 8.57
C PHE A 302 0.61 7.63 7.96
N GLU A 303 -0.58 7.63 8.58
CA GLU A 303 -1.74 6.90 8.08
C GLU A 303 -2.17 7.42 6.71
N ASN A 304 -2.31 8.74 6.61
CA ASN A 304 -2.73 9.38 5.35
C ASN A 304 -1.66 9.27 4.27
N PHE A 305 -0.38 9.42 4.65
CA PHE A 305 0.73 9.30 3.71
C PHE A 305 0.81 7.89 3.10
N SER A 306 0.63 6.83 3.89
CA SER A 306 0.73 5.45 3.43
C SER A 306 -0.33 5.04 2.41
N LEU A 307 -1.43 5.78 2.34
CA LEU A 307 -2.57 5.51 1.45
C LEU A 307 -2.47 6.22 0.10
N ILE A 308 -1.54 7.18 -0.07
CA ILE A 308 -1.38 7.91 -1.33
C ILE A 308 -0.83 6.98 -2.41
N ARG A 309 -1.53 6.89 -3.55
CA ARG A 309 -1.23 5.92 -4.64
C ARG A 309 -0.37 6.47 -5.78
N ILE A 310 0.19 7.66 -5.65
CA ILE A 310 0.95 8.32 -6.69
C ILE A 310 2.36 7.73 -6.77
N GLY A 311 2.77 7.26 -7.96
CA GLY A 311 3.86 6.28 -8.23
C GLY A 311 5.21 6.70 -7.76
N LYS A 312 5.82 7.67 -7.46
CA LYS A 312 7.21 7.87 -6.95
C LYS A 312 7.30 8.56 -5.58
N SER A 313 6.17 9.03 -5.06
CA SER A 313 6.11 9.98 -3.96
C SER A 313 6.35 9.40 -2.58
N GLN A 314 6.15 8.11 -2.41
CA GLN A 314 6.28 7.46 -1.10
C GLN A 314 7.75 7.29 -0.63
N ARG A 315 8.73 7.48 -1.52
CA ARG A 315 10.16 7.50 -1.15
C ARG A 315 10.54 8.63 -0.19
N GLU A 316 9.66 9.58 0.02
CA GLU A 316 10.03 10.87 0.56
C GLU A 316 9.51 11.19 1.97
N VAL A 317 8.78 10.28 2.68
CA VAL A 317 8.30 10.60 4.05
C VAL A 317 9.42 11.08 4.95
N LEU A 318 10.46 10.26 5.05
CA LEU A 318 11.61 10.59 5.92
C LEU A 318 12.31 11.86 5.46
N LYS A 319 12.50 12.01 4.13
CA LYS A 319 13.16 13.19 3.56
C LYS A 319 12.29 14.43 3.68
N THR A 320 11.00 14.33 3.41
CA THR A 320 10.05 15.43 3.54
C THR A 320 9.95 15.89 4.99
N LEU A 321 9.82 14.96 5.93
CA LEU A 321 9.81 15.26 7.35
C LEU A 321 11.15 15.85 7.81
N SER A 322 12.28 15.28 7.36
CA SER A 322 13.61 15.82 7.66
C SER A 322 13.76 17.26 7.18
N LYS A 323 13.32 17.57 5.95
CA LYS A 323 13.30 18.92 5.42
C LYS A 323 12.40 19.86 6.25
N LYS A 324 11.19 19.42 6.60
CA LYS A 324 10.28 20.20 7.46
C LYS A 324 10.89 20.47 8.83
N PHE A 325 11.48 19.47 9.46
CA PHE A 325 12.14 19.65 10.75
C PHE A 325 13.30 20.64 10.67
N SER A 326 14.12 20.58 9.62
CA SER A 326 15.19 21.55 9.40
C SER A 326 14.69 22.99 9.34
N THR A 327 13.44 23.23 8.90
CA THR A 327 12.86 24.58 8.87
C THR A 327 12.34 25.04 10.22
N ILE A 328 11.74 24.15 11.03
CA ILE A 328 11.08 24.52 12.28
C ILE A 328 11.92 24.29 13.54
N ILE A 329 13.05 23.58 13.45
CA ILE A 329 13.82 23.13 14.61
C ILE A 329 14.25 24.26 15.55
N ASN A 330 14.48 25.43 14.99
CA ASN A 330 14.89 26.63 15.76
C ASN A 330 13.72 27.53 16.17
N ASP A 331 12.50 27.21 15.73
CA ASP A 331 11.30 27.98 16.06
C ASP A 331 10.81 27.63 17.48
N ASP A 332 10.06 28.55 18.05
CA ASP A 332 9.39 28.32 19.33
C ASP A 332 8.16 27.42 19.14
N VAL A 333 8.00 26.48 20.07
CA VAL A 333 6.77 25.67 20.15
C VAL A 333 5.63 26.61 20.56
N PRO A 334 4.55 26.67 19.78
CA PRO A 334 3.42 27.54 20.10
C PRO A 334 2.78 27.14 21.44
N THR A 335 2.34 28.12 22.21
CA THR A 335 1.68 27.89 23.51
C THR A 335 0.16 27.83 23.41
N ASP A 336 -0.40 28.31 22.31
CA ASP A 336 -1.83 28.43 22.02
C ASP A 336 -2.40 27.28 21.18
N LYS A 337 -1.54 26.39 20.71
CA LYS A 337 -1.90 25.22 19.90
C LYS A 337 -0.89 24.08 20.10
N PRO A 338 -1.25 22.83 19.76
CA PRO A 338 -0.35 21.66 19.98
C PRO A 338 1.00 21.72 19.27
N GLY A 339 1.14 22.51 18.19
CA GLY A 339 2.40 22.65 17.45
C GLY A 339 2.77 21.40 16.64
N LEU A 340 1.77 20.70 16.10
CA LEU A 340 1.95 19.46 15.35
C LEU A 340 2.00 19.69 13.83
N ILE A 341 2.84 18.93 13.16
CA ILE A 341 2.87 18.80 11.71
C ILE A 341 1.78 17.78 11.32
N CYS A 342 0.69 18.27 10.71
CA CYS A 342 -0.42 17.46 10.27
C CYS A 342 -0.30 17.14 8.78
N TYR A 343 -1.04 16.15 8.31
CA TYR A 343 -0.91 15.63 6.94
C TYR A 343 -1.32 16.63 5.85
N ASP A 344 -2.15 17.63 6.16
CA ASP A 344 -2.50 18.73 5.26
C ASP A 344 -1.27 19.47 4.73
N SER A 345 -0.23 19.57 5.54
CA SER A 345 1.03 20.23 5.17
C SER A 345 1.80 19.49 4.06
N TYR A 346 1.54 18.20 3.86
CA TYR A 346 2.17 17.43 2.79
C TYR A 346 1.70 17.84 1.39
N TRP A 347 0.48 18.38 1.27
CA TRP A 347 -0.02 18.89 0.00
C TRP A 347 0.88 19.99 -0.59
N GLN A 348 1.36 20.89 0.24
CA GLN A 348 2.30 21.95 -0.18
C GLN A 348 3.64 21.36 -0.67
N ASP A 349 4.15 20.32 -0.01
CA ASP A 349 5.37 19.65 -0.43
C ASP A 349 5.20 18.97 -1.79
N MET A 350 4.03 18.36 -2.03
CA MET A 350 3.70 17.75 -3.33
C MET A 350 3.65 18.80 -4.45
N GLN A 351 3.00 19.93 -4.21
CA GLN A 351 2.93 21.02 -5.18
C GLN A 351 4.30 21.65 -5.47
N GLY A 352 5.18 21.71 -4.48
CA GLY A 352 6.55 22.23 -4.61
C GLY A 352 7.54 21.25 -5.25
N ASN A 353 7.17 20.00 -5.45
CA ASN A 353 8.00 18.97 -6.06
C ASN A 353 7.65 18.84 -7.57
N VAL A 354 8.61 19.14 -8.44
CA VAL A 354 8.42 19.15 -9.90
C VAL A 354 8.00 17.78 -10.42
N ASP A 355 8.60 16.70 -9.91
CA ASP A 355 8.31 15.33 -10.35
C ASP A 355 6.89 14.88 -9.93
N LEU A 356 6.46 15.23 -8.72
CA LEU A 356 5.12 14.92 -8.22
C LEU A 356 4.04 15.75 -8.90
N ASN A 357 4.32 17.02 -9.14
CA ASN A 357 3.38 17.92 -9.79
C ASN A 357 3.23 17.61 -11.31
N ALA A 358 4.17 16.86 -11.89
CA ALA A 358 4.07 16.33 -13.26
C ALA A 358 3.10 15.13 -13.37
N ASP A 359 2.72 14.50 -12.25
CA ASP A 359 1.72 13.43 -12.24
C ASP A 359 0.34 14.01 -12.64
N PRO A 360 -0.37 13.38 -13.60
CA PRO A 360 -1.64 13.90 -14.11
C PRO A 360 -2.70 14.11 -13.04
N ASP A 361 -2.76 13.25 -12.02
CA ASP A 361 -3.76 13.33 -10.96
C ASP A 361 -3.42 14.43 -9.97
N VAL A 362 -2.15 14.57 -9.59
CA VAL A 362 -1.66 15.69 -8.76
C VAL A 362 -1.91 17.02 -9.45
N SER A 363 -1.59 17.10 -10.76
CA SER A 363 -1.78 18.32 -11.57
C SER A 363 -3.25 18.75 -11.64
N LYS A 364 -4.17 17.78 -11.85
CA LYS A 364 -5.62 18.04 -11.85
C LYS A 364 -6.09 18.55 -10.48
N VAL A 365 -5.74 17.84 -9.39
CA VAL A 365 -6.11 18.23 -8.02
C VAL A 365 -5.51 19.60 -7.67
N SER A 366 -4.26 19.87 -8.10
CA SER A 366 -3.59 21.15 -7.88
C SER A 366 -4.33 22.31 -8.55
N SER A 367 -4.78 22.11 -9.79
CA SER A 367 -5.54 23.12 -10.53
C SER A 367 -6.88 23.43 -9.84
N ILE A 368 -7.59 22.40 -9.38
CA ILE A 368 -8.88 22.57 -8.69
C ILE A 368 -8.70 23.22 -7.31
N THR A 369 -7.70 22.78 -6.53
CA THR A 369 -7.43 23.38 -5.21
C THR A 369 -7.03 24.85 -5.32
N ALA A 370 -6.31 25.24 -6.39
CA ALA A 370 -6.00 26.63 -6.66
C ALA A 370 -7.27 27.47 -6.89
N LEU A 371 -8.24 26.95 -7.66
CA LEU A 371 -9.53 27.60 -7.87
C LEU A 371 -10.34 27.71 -6.56
N ILE A 372 -10.39 26.65 -5.76
CA ILE A 372 -11.07 26.67 -4.46
C ILE A 372 -10.42 27.72 -3.55
N ASN A 373 -9.08 27.74 -3.47
CA ASN A 373 -8.34 28.70 -2.66
C ASN A 373 -8.60 30.15 -3.11
N GLN A 374 -8.64 30.39 -4.43
CA GLN A 374 -9.03 31.70 -4.95
C GLN A 374 -10.45 32.09 -4.49
N LYS A 375 -11.41 31.17 -4.55
CA LYS A 375 -12.78 31.43 -4.09
C LYS A 375 -12.86 31.69 -2.58
N ILE A 376 -12.04 31.03 -1.78
CA ILE A 376 -11.89 31.31 -0.35
C ILE A 376 -11.37 32.74 -0.15
N GLU A 377 -10.32 33.15 -0.87
CA GLU A 377 -9.79 34.53 -0.75
C GLU A 377 -10.82 35.59 -1.12
N GLU A 378 -11.62 35.35 -2.16
CA GLU A 378 -12.68 36.26 -2.62
C GLU A 378 -13.87 36.36 -1.65
N ASN A 379 -14.32 35.25 -1.06
CA ASN A 379 -15.58 35.14 -0.36
C ASN A 379 -15.48 35.12 1.17
N PHE A 380 -14.30 34.72 1.73
CA PHE A 380 -14.09 34.71 3.18
C PHE A 380 -13.75 36.10 3.67
N THR A 381 -14.79 36.95 3.79
CA THR A 381 -14.67 38.32 4.24
C THR A 381 -15.35 38.54 5.60
N ARG A 382 -15.10 39.67 6.24
CA ARG A 382 -15.70 40.05 7.55
C ARG A 382 -15.55 38.92 8.59
N GLY A 383 -16.66 38.36 9.08
CA GLY A 383 -16.67 37.33 10.12
C GLY A 383 -16.03 36.01 9.74
N LEU A 384 -15.82 35.71 8.45
CA LEU A 384 -15.13 34.53 7.97
C LEU A 384 -13.62 34.78 7.71
N ALA A 385 -13.17 36.02 7.67
CA ALA A 385 -11.76 36.34 7.40
C ALA A 385 -10.77 35.62 8.35
N PRO A 386 -11.01 35.49 9.66
CA PRO A 386 -10.14 34.73 10.56
C PRO A 386 -10.09 33.23 10.28
N LYS A 387 -11.09 32.70 9.59
CA LYS A 387 -11.20 31.26 9.27
C LYS A 387 -10.47 30.86 7.97
N LYS A 388 -9.88 31.80 7.23
CA LYS A 388 -9.17 31.50 5.96
C LYS A 388 -8.05 30.46 6.15
N VAL A 389 -7.28 30.60 7.21
CA VAL A 389 -6.18 29.65 7.48
C VAL A 389 -6.71 28.22 7.64
N LEU A 390 -7.80 28.05 8.40
CA LEU A 390 -8.45 26.76 8.56
C LEU A 390 -9.02 26.25 7.23
N ALA A 391 -9.64 27.12 6.44
CA ALA A 391 -10.21 26.76 5.15
C ALA A 391 -9.13 26.24 4.17
N HIS A 392 -8.00 26.90 4.07
CA HIS A 392 -6.88 26.44 3.24
C HIS A 392 -6.30 25.10 3.73
N ARG A 393 -6.21 24.89 5.05
CA ARG A 393 -5.80 23.60 5.62
C ARG A 393 -6.79 22.50 5.30
N ILE A 394 -8.09 22.76 5.38
CA ILE A 394 -9.15 21.80 4.99
C ILE A 394 -9.04 21.42 3.52
N VAL A 395 -8.83 22.38 2.63
CA VAL A 395 -8.66 22.12 1.19
C VAL A 395 -7.41 21.26 0.94
N SER A 396 -6.31 21.55 1.62
CA SER A 396 -5.09 20.77 1.54
C SER A 396 -5.29 19.32 2.05
N ALA A 397 -6.01 19.17 3.16
CA ALA A 397 -6.36 17.86 3.70
C ALA A 397 -7.26 17.06 2.74
N ALA A 398 -8.27 17.70 2.15
CA ALA A 398 -9.14 17.09 1.16
C ALA A 398 -8.37 16.70 -0.13
N ALA A 399 -7.37 17.50 -0.54
CA ALA A 399 -6.50 17.19 -1.66
C ALA A 399 -5.67 15.91 -1.41
N ILE A 400 -5.18 15.71 -0.20
CA ILE A 400 -4.50 14.46 0.17
C ILE A 400 -5.47 13.27 0.15
N LYS A 401 -6.69 13.45 0.69
CA LYS A 401 -7.69 12.38 0.75
C LYS A 401 -8.14 11.89 -0.63
N ILE A 402 -8.33 12.80 -1.57
CA ILE A 402 -8.74 12.43 -2.93
C ILE A 402 -7.66 11.63 -3.67
N LEU A 403 -6.38 11.88 -3.39
CA LEU A 403 -5.25 11.16 -3.97
C LEU A 403 -5.02 9.77 -3.34
N GLN A 404 -5.78 9.40 -2.32
CA GLN A 404 -5.74 8.06 -1.69
C GLN A 404 -6.66 7.05 -2.40
N ALA A 405 -7.58 7.51 -3.23
CA ALA A 405 -8.54 6.70 -3.96
C ALA A 405 -8.44 6.95 -5.47
N ASP A 406 -9.21 6.20 -6.24
CA ASP A 406 -9.47 6.53 -7.63
C ASP A 406 -10.22 7.88 -7.69
N LEU A 407 -9.79 8.78 -8.55
CA LEU A 407 -10.41 10.10 -8.73
C LEU A 407 -11.89 10.03 -9.13
N SER A 408 -12.33 8.90 -9.67
CA SER A 408 -13.75 8.64 -9.98
C SER A 408 -14.58 8.30 -8.73
N HIS A 409 -13.94 7.84 -7.65
CA HIS A 409 -14.56 7.50 -6.36
C HIS A 409 -13.76 8.15 -5.22
N PRO A 410 -13.81 9.47 -5.09
CA PRO A 410 -12.97 10.19 -4.15
C PRO A 410 -13.33 9.90 -2.70
N ASN A 411 -12.31 9.75 -1.86
CA ASN A 411 -12.50 9.76 -0.42
C ASN A 411 -12.86 11.17 0.06
N GLY A 412 -13.86 11.25 0.92
CA GLY A 412 -14.29 12.48 1.56
C GLY A 412 -13.54 12.79 2.86
N VAL A 413 -13.84 13.96 3.40
CA VAL A 413 -13.42 14.40 4.74
C VAL A 413 -14.66 14.76 5.57
N SER A 414 -14.66 14.40 6.85
CA SER A 414 -15.69 14.84 7.79
C SER A 414 -15.16 15.92 8.73
N ALA A 415 -16.04 16.74 9.28
CA ALA A 415 -15.66 17.78 10.25
C ALA A 415 -14.97 17.19 11.48
N GLU A 416 -15.49 16.08 12.01
CA GLU A 416 -14.95 15.40 13.17
C GLU A 416 -13.54 14.84 12.92
N THR A 417 -13.34 14.14 11.79
CA THR A 417 -12.03 13.62 11.40
C THR A 417 -11.02 14.75 11.22
N LEU A 418 -11.41 15.83 10.53
CA LEU A 418 -10.54 16.98 10.33
C LEU A 418 -10.20 17.70 11.63
N ALA A 419 -11.13 17.82 12.57
CA ALA A 419 -10.89 18.46 13.87
C ALA A 419 -9.81 17.69 14.65
N ASN A 420 -9.89 16.36 14.68
CA ASN A 420 -8.88 15.51 15.30
C ASN A 420 -7.53 15.57 14.55
N ASP A 421 -7.54 15.43 13.24
CA ASP A 421 -6.32 15.27 12.43
C ASP A 421 -5.53 16.56 12.22
N LEU A 422 -6.20 17.70 12.15
CA LEU A 422 -5.54 18.99 11.94
C LEU A 422 -5.16 19.67 13.24
N CYS A 423 -5.72 19.26 14.37
CA CYS A 423 -5.45 19.84 15.69
C CYS A 423 -5.48 21.39 15.70
N HIS A 424 -6.45 21.96 14.98
CA HIS A 424 -6.63 23.40 14.91
C HIS A 424 -7.41 23.89 16.14
N VAL A 425 -6.82 24.80 16.89
CA VAL A 425 -7.47 25.41 18.05
C VAL A 425 -8.23 26.67 17.61
N ASP A 426 -9.49 26.75 17.94
CA ASP A 426 -10.29 27.95 17.79
C ASP A 426 -10.66 28.49 19.19
N ILE A 427 -10.21 29.67 19.49
CA ILE A 427 -10.38 30.32 20.81
C ILE A 427 -11.84 30.59 21.17
N THR A 428 -12.75 30.46 20.21
CA THR A 428 -14.21 30.69 20.43
C THR A 428 -14.94 29.41 20.82
N CYS A 429 -14.25 28.24 20.80
CA CYS A 429 -14.81 26.93 21.15
C CYS A 429 -14.25 26.46 22.50
N GLU A 430 -15.10 25.98 23.38
CA GLU A 430 -14.73 25.51 24.72
C GLU A 430 -14.46 24.01 24.77
N ASN A 431 -15.02 23.24 23.83
CA ASN A 431 -14.93 21.80 23.76
C ASN A 431 -14.86 21.28 22.31
N PHE A 432 -14.64 19.96 22.17
CA PHE A 432 -14.50 19.30 20.87
C PHE A 432 -15.76 19.41 20.01
N ASP A 433 -16.95 19.21 20.58
CA ASP A 433 -18.21 19.25 19.83
C ASP A 433 -18.46 20.66 19.24
N GLU A 434 -18.21 21.69 20.02
CA GLU A 434 -18.24 23.07 19.52
C GLU A 434 -17.19 23.33 18.44
N LEU A 435 -16.00 22.77 18.57
CA LEU A 435 -14.96 22.89 17.56
C LEU A 435 -15.40 22.24 16.23
N VAL A 436 -16.01 21.06 16.30
CA VAL A 436 -16.56 20.37 15.13
C VAL A 436 -17.68 21.17 14.48
N ASP A 437 -18.65 21.65 15.27
CA ASP A 437 -19.85 22.29 14.73
C ASP A 437 -19.62 23.76 14.31
N LEU A 438 -19.01 24.57 15.20
CA LEU A 438 -18.89 26.01 15.01
C LEU A 438 -17.66 26.43 14.21
N ALA A 439 -16.60 25.59 14.21
CA ALA A 439 -15.41 25.87 13.43
C ALA A 439 -15.39 25.04 12.14
N PHE A 440 -15.25 23.72 12.23
CA PHE A 440 -15.02 22.89 11.05
C PHE A 440 -16.23 22.76 10.14
N THR A 441 -17.42 22.37 10.65
CA THR A 441 -18.63 22.23 9.81
C THR A 441 -18.99 23.54 9.16
N ARG A 442 -18.93 24.64 9.91
CA ARG A 442 -19.23 25.97 9.38
C ARG A 442 -18.25 26.41 8.28
N VAL A 443 -16.96 26.12 8.43
CA VAL A 443 -15.96 26.42 7.39
C VAL A 443 -16.16 25.53 6.17
N LEU A 444 -16.42 24.24 6.34
CA LEU A 444 -16.73 23.30 5.26
C LEU A 444 -17.93 23.75 4.44
N ASP A 445 -19.06 24.08 5.09
CA ASP A 445 -20.27 24.59 4.42
C ASP A 445 -20.01 25.95 3.74
N SER A 446 -19.13 26.78 4.32
CA SER A 446 -18.73 28.06 3.71
C SER A 446 -17.86 27.85 2.45
N ILE A 447 -16.99 26.82 2.41
CA ILE A 447 -16.22 26.48 1.21
C ILE A 447 -17.16 25.96 0.10
N VAL A 448 -18.14 25.10 0.45
CA VAL A 448 -19.18 24.67 -0.51
C VAL A 448 -19.92 25.86 -1.08
N SER A 449 -20.34 26.79 -0.23
CA SER A 449 -21.06 28.00 -0.65
C SER A 449 -20.18 28.91 -1.52
N ALA A 450 -18.92 29.13 -1.17
CA ALA A 450 -17.97 29.96 -1.92
C ALA A 450 -17.71 29.40 -3.32
N THR A 451 -17.73 28.09 -3.48
CA THR A 451 -17.54 27.39 -4.76
C THR A 451 -18.85 27.07 -5.47
N ILE A 452 -20.00 27.47 -4.90
CA ILE A 452 -21.35 27.16 -5.41
C ILE A 452 -21.51 25.64 -5.65
N GLY A 453 -20.87 24.81 -4.84
CA GLY A 453 -20.87 23.35 -4.99
C GLY A 453 -20.26 22.83 -6.30
N GLN A 454 -19.49 23.63 -7.04
CA GLN A 454 -18.85 23.20 -8.29
C GLN A 454 -17.58 22.38 -8.08
N TYR A 455 -16.74 22.83 -7.17
CA TYR A 455 -15.40 22.25 -6.95
C TYR A 455 -15.26 21.56 -5.60
N PHE A 456 -16.07 21.96 -4.61
CA PHE A 456 -16.12 21.38 -3.29
C PHE A 456 -17.58 21.10 -2.93
N VAL A 457 -17.88 19.84 -2.61
CA VAL A 457 -19.27 19.40 -2.44
C VAL A 457 -19.45 18.65 -1.12
N LYS A 458 -20.66 18.75 -0.57
CA LYS A 458 -21.12 17.95 0.55
C LYS A 458 -21.82 16.72 -0.02
N GLY A 459 -21.30 15.53 0.29
CA GLY A 459 -21.87 14.23 -0.04
C GLY A 459 -22.87 13.74 1.00
N GLU A 460 -23.22 12.47 0.90
CA GLU A 460 -23.97 11.75 1.93
C GLU A 460 -23.12 11.58 3.20
N ASN A 461 -23.77 11.30 4.33
CA ASN A 461 -23.12 11.09 5.64
C ASN A 461 -22.28 12.27 6.14
N ASN A 462 -22.59 13.51 5.70
CA ASN A 462 -21.83 14.72 6.06
C ASN A 462 -20.33 14.67 5.69
N GLU A 463 -19.97 13.92 4.67
CA GLU A 463 -18.65 13.95 4.08
C GLU A 463 -18.53 15.01 2.99
N TYR A 464 -17.36 15.65 2.91
CA TYR A 464 -17.05 16.69 1.94
C TYR A 464 -15.90 16.23 1.06
N HIS A 465 -15.97 16.51 -0.23
CA HIS A 465 -14.91 16.12 -1.17
C HIS A 465 -14.70 17.12 -2.30
N ILE A 466 -13.49 17.10 -2.85
CA ILE A 466 -13.15 17.87 -4.04
C ILE A 466 -13.76 17.18 -5.26
N ARG A 467 -14.42 17.93 -6.13
CA ARG A 467 -14.91 17.46 -7.42
C ARG A 467 -13.94 17.87 -8.52
N ILE A 468 -13.33 16.89 -9.17
CA ILE A 468 -12.27 17.11 -10.18
C ILE A 468 -12.83 17.51 -11.54
N GLU A 469 -14.00 16.99 -11.89
CA GLU A 469 -14.64 17.36 -13.15
C GLU A 469 -15.95 18.12 -12.87
N GLY A 470 -16.15 19.26 -13.56
CA GLY A 470 -17.48 19.85 -13.74
C GLY A 470 -18.36 18.95 -14.61
N GLY A 471 -18.05 17.68 -14.68
CA GLY A 471 -18.72 16.61 -15.40
C GLY A 471 -19.80 15.96 -14.56
N VAL A 472 -20.64 15.24 -15.23
CA VAL A 472 -21.79 14.48 -14.74
C VAL A 472 -21.47 13.77 -13.43
N ASN A 473 -22.17 14.10 -12.36
CA ASN A 473 -22.15 13.32 -11.14
C ASN A 473 -22.76 11.94 -11.45
N TYR A 474 -21.90 10.98 -11.74
CA TYR A 474 -22.36 9.63 -12.10
C TYR A 474 -23.11 8.97 -10.95
N GLU A 475 -22.73 9.21 -9.70
CA GLU A 475 -23.45 8.71 -8.53
C GLU A 475 -24.87 9.28 -8.44
N GLN A 476 -25.01 10.59 -8.63
CA GLN A 476 -26.33 11.21 -8.67
C GLN A 476 -27.12 10.73 -9.89
N LYS A 477 -26.48 10.61 -11.05
CA LYS A 477 -27.12 10.02 -12.24
C LYS A 477 -27.56 8.59 -12.00
N VAL A 478 -26.72 7.76 -11.38
CA VAL A 478 -27.09 6.38 -11.03
C VAL A 478 -28.29 6.37 -10.08
N LYS A 479 -28.29 7.24 -9.06
CA LYS A 479 -29.43 7.40 -8.14
C LYS A 479 -30.68 7.91 -8.85
N ASP A 480 -30.54 8.90 -9.73
CA ASP A 480 -31.64 9.44 -10.52
C ASP A 480 -32.20 8.38 -11.49
N TYR A 481 -31.34 7.61 -12.16
CA TYR A 481 -31.77 6.50 -12.99
C TYR A 481 -32.42 5.38 -12.17
N ALA A 482 -31.83 5.01 -11.03
CA ALA A 482 -32.40 4.02 -10.13
C ALA A 482 -33.75 4.45 -9.55
N ALA A 483 -33.94 5.74 -9.28
CA ALA A 483 -35.21 6.30 -8.82
C ALA A 483 -36.30 6.33 -9.92
N GLN A 484 -35.89 6.42 -11.18
CA GLN A 484 -36.79 6.36 -12.35
C GLN A 484 -37.13 4.95 -12.78
N MET A 485 -36.34 3.95 -12.36
CA MET A 485 -36.58 2.55 -12.67
C MET A 485 -37.78 2.01 -11.90
N GLY A 486 -38.68 1.35 -12.60
CA GLY A 486 -39.70 0.51 -11.97
C GLY A 486 -39.07 -0.67 -11.24
N ASP A 487 -39.75 -1.15 -10.20
CA ASP A 487 -39.22 -2.24 -9.35
C ASP A 487 -38.90 -3.51 -10.12
N GLY A 488 -39.69 -3.87 -11.15
CA GLY A 488 -39.38 -4.97 -12.05
C GLY A 488 -38.08 -4.78 -12.86
N GLN A 489 -37.72 -3.53 -13.22
CA GLN A 489 -36.45 -3.25 -13.88
C GLN A 489 -35.27 -3.38 -12.91
N LYS A 490 -35.44 -2.99 -11.65
CA LYS A 490 -34.42 -3.17 -10.60
C LYS A 490 -34.18 -4.67 -10.36
N ASP A 491 -35.22 -5.48 -10.33
CA ASP A 491 -35.11 -6.94 -10.22
C ASP A 491 -34.38 -7.56 -11.42
N GLU A 492 -34.57 -7.02 -12.65
CA GLU A 492 -33.80 -7.43 -13.83
C GLU A 492 -32.28 -7.27 -13.64
N TYR A 493 -31.85 -6.09 -13.15
CA TYR A 493 -30.43 -5.83 -12.85
C TYR A 493 -29.93 -6.69 -11.69
N PHE A 494 -30.73 -6.93 -10.67
CA PHE A 494 -30.40 -7.83 -9.58
C PHE A 494 -30.14 -9.24 -10.09
N TYR A 495 -30.96 -9.75 -10.98
CA TYR A 495 -30.74 -11.07 -11.57
C TYR A 495 -29.53 -11.13 -12.50
N MET A 496 -29.25 -10.06 -13.24
CA MET A 496 -28.01 -9.97 -14.02
C MET A 496 -26.78 -10.07 -13.09
N PHE A 497 -26.78 -9.30 -12.01
CA PHE A 497 -25.71 -9.34 -11.02
C PHE A 497 -25.57 -10.73 -10.38
N LEU A 498 -26.67 -11.36 -9.99
CA LEU A 498 -26.65 -12.72 -9.44
C LEU A 498 -26.07 -13.74 -10.43
N SER A 499 -26.40 -13.63 -11.72
CA SER A 499 -25.86 -14.54 -12.73
C SER A 499 -24.35 -14.38 -12.98
N GLU A 500 -23.78 -13.22 -12.66
CA GLU A 500 -22.32 -13.00 -12.72
C GLU A 500 -21.59 -13.49 -11.46
N VAL A 501 -22.24 -13.41 -10.29
CA VAL A 501 -21.62 -13.75 -9.01
C VAL A 501 -21.80 -15.24 -8.67
N LEU A 502 -22.94 -15.83 -9.03
CA LEU A 502 -23.21 -17.23 -8.76
C LEU A 502 -22.51 -18.12 -9.81
N PRO A 503 -22.01 -19.28 -9.43
CA PRO A 503 -21.40 -20.24 -10.36
C PRO A 503 -22.48 -20.95 -11.19
N VAL A 504 -23.30 -20.18 -11.92
CA VAL A 504 -24.24 -20.69 -12.89
C VAL A 504 -23.51 -20.82 -14.23
N GLU A 505 -23.07 -22.03 -14.56
CA GLU A 505 -22.36 -22.32 -15.80
C GLU A 505 -23.33 -22.76 -16.90
N GLY A 506 -23.03 -22.35 -18.13
CA GLY A 506 -23.72 -22.80 -19.31
C GLY A 506 -24.92 -21.95 -19.72
N GLU A 507 -25.60 -22.40 -20.80
CA GLU A 507 -26.83 -21.79 -21.30
C GLU A 507 -28.01 -22.12 -20.37
N THR A 508 -28.95 -21.18 -20.26
CA THR A 508 -30.21 -21.44 -19.54
C THR A 508 -30.93 -22.64 -20.18
N TYR A 509 -31.57 -23.45 -19.37
CA TYR A 509 -32.36 -24.63 -19.83
C TYR A 509 -33.34 -24.28 -20.95
N ARG A 510 -33.89 -23.08 -20.96
CA ARG A 510 -34.63 -22.48 -22.06
C ARG A 510 -34.10 -21.11 -22.40
N ARG A 511 -33.88 -20.86 -23.68
CA ARG A 511 -33.49 -19.52 -24.18
C ARG A 511 -34.55 -18.49 -23.76
N ASN A 512 -34.12 -17.42 -23.18
CA ASN A 512 -34.91 -16.31 -22.58
C ASN A 512 -35.59 -16.59 -21.22
N PHE A 513 -35.36 -17.77 -20.61
CA PHE A 513 -35.77 -18.02 -19.23
C PHE A 513 -34.54 -18.10 -18.34
N ARG A 514 -34.62 -17.54 -17.14
CA ARG A 514 -33.52 -17.53 -16.16
C ARG A 514 -33.56 -18.82 -15.32
N ILE A 515 -33.39 -19.96 -15.96
CA ILE A 515 -33.42 -21.30 -15.35
C ILE A 515 -32.15 -22.01 -15.77
N TRP A 516 -31.32 -22.38 -14.82
CA TRP A 516 -30.10 -23.16 -15.03
C TRP A 516 -30.19 -24.50 -14.34
N GLU A 517 -29.66 -25.53 -14.96
CA GLU A 517 -29.48 -26.82 -14.32
C GLU A 517 -28.28 -26.73 -13.37
N HIS A 518 -28.44 -27.28 -12.17
CA HIS A 518 -27.38 -27.22 -11.14
C HIS A 518 -27.23 -28.59 -10.47
N HIS A 519 -25.97 -29.02 -10.31
CA HIS A 519 -25.60 -30.27 -9.68
C HIS A 519 -25.00 -30.04 -8.32
N ILE A 520 -25.56 -30.65 -7.29
CA ILE A 520 -24.98 -30.65 -5.94
C ILE A 520 -24.36 -32.02 -5.70
N GLU A 521 -23.04 -32.04 -5.48
CA GLU A 521 -22.30 -33.23 -5.11
C GLU A 521 -22.20 -33.37 -3.60
N TRP A 522 -22.66 -34.48 -3.06
CA TRP A 522 -22.47 -34.85 -1.68
C TRP A 522 -21.32 -35.85 -1.58
N GLN A 523 -20.11 -35.34 -1.55
CA GLN A 523 -18.88 -36.15 -1.65
C GLN A 523 -18.77 -37.23 -0.58
N SER A 524 -19.16 -36.92 0.70
CA SER A 524 -19.12 -37.88 1.81
C SER A 524 -20.05 -39.09 1.61
N HIS A 525 -21.14 -38.95 0.82
CA HIS A 525 -22.13 -40.00 0.50
C HIS A 525 -21.99 -40.52 -0.92
N LYS A 526 -20.99 -40.05 -1.67
CA LYS A 526 -20.73 -40.45 -3.07
C LYS A 526 -21.98 -40.39 -3.95
N CYS A 527 -22.82 -39.37 -3.76
CA CYS A 527 -24.02 -39.16 -4.55
C CYS A 527 -24.13 -37.71 -4.98
N SER A 528 -24.83 -37.49 -6.09
CA SER A 528 -25.19 -36.16 -6.59
C SER A 528 -26.69 -35.99 -6.70
N ARG A 529 -27.15 -34.76 -6.71
CA ARG A 529 -28.53 -34.37 -6.97
C ARG A 529 -28.56 -33.29 -8.02
N THR A 530 -29.44 -33.40 -8.96
CA THR A 530 -29.67 -32.40 -10.00
C THR A 530 -30.94 -31.63 -9.66
N GLY A 531 -30.86 -30.33 -9.80
CA GLY A 531 -31.98 -29.41 -9.61
C GLY A 531 -31.89 -28.22 -10.55
N TYR A 532 -32.74 -27.25 -10.33
CA TYR A 532 -32.73 -25.99 -11.08
C TYR A 532 -32.53 -24.80 -10.15
N ILE A 533 -31.74 -23.84 -10.63
CA ILE A 533 -31.69 -22.48 -10.10
C ILE A 533 -32.60 -21.63 -10.99
N PHE A 534 -33.53 -20.91 -10.37
CA PHE A 534 -34.47 -20.04 -11.05
C PHE A 534 -34.38 -18.62 -10.45
N MET A 535 -34.22 -17.63 -11.32
CA MET A 535 -34.20 -16.20 -10.93
C MET A 535 -35.49 -15.56 -11.45
N GLY A 536 -36.40 -15.28 -10.54
CA GLY A 536 -37.71 -14.71 -10.86
C GLY A 536 -38.81 -15.20 -9.92
N ASN A 537 -40.07 -14.79 -10.22
CA ASN A 537 -41.22 -15.21 -9.45
C ASN A 537 -41.51 -16.70 -9.69
N PRO A 538 -41.69 -17.52 -8.66
CA PRO A 538 -42.05 -18.94 -8.80
C PRO A 538 -43.30 -19.19 -9.66
N ASN A 539 -44.22 -18.21 -9.69
CA ASN A 539 -45.43 -18.29 -10.52
C ASN A 539 -45.15 -18.15 -12.04
N GLU A 540 -44.00 -17.60 -12.40
CA GLU A 540 -43.55 -17.46 -13.79
C GLU A 540 -42.82 -18.72 -14.31
N ARG A 541 -42.61 -19.70 -13.43
CA ARG A 541 -41.97 -20.97 -13.78
C ARG A 541 -42.67 -21.68 -14.89
N SER A 542 -41.92 -22.07 -15.91
CA SER A 542 -42.46 -22.91 -16.98
C SER A 542 -42.87 -24.32 -16.48
N THR A 543 -44.12 -24.68 -16.63
CA THR A 543 -44.63 -26.01 -16.27
C THR A 543 -44.12 -27.13 -17.19
N THR A 544 -43.41 -26.81 -18.28
CA THR A 544 -42.91 -27.81 -19.26
C THR A 544 -41.49 -28.28 -18.93
N GLN A 545 -40.86 -27.78 -17.87
CA GLN A 545 -39.55 -28.29 -17.45
C GLN A 545 -39.68 -29.66 -16.77
N PRO A 546 -38.71 -30.57 -16.95
CA PRO A 546 -38.71 -31.85 -16.25
C PRO A 546 -38.68 -31.64 -14.73
N GLN A 547 -39.28 -32.59 -14.01
CA GLN A 547 -39.21 -32.60 -12.56
C GLN A 547 -37.80 -33.00 -12.12
N GLN A 548 -37.22 -32.24 -11.19
CA GLN A 548 -35.89 -32.45 -10.62
C GLN A 548 -35.95 -32.62 -9.09
N HIS A 549 -34.82 -32.97 -8.48
CA HIS A 549 -34.73 -33.28 -7.06
C HIS A 549 -34.93 -32.08 -6.14
N PHE A 550 -34.56 -30.89 -6.61
CA PHE A 550 -34.70 -29.62 -5.85
C PHE A 550 -34.83 -28.44 -6.80
N TYR A 551 -35.31 -27.32 -6.24
CA TYR A 551 -35.44 -26.04 -6.94
C TYR A 551 -34.96 -24.93 -6.00
N ILE A 552 -34.08 -24.04 -6.47
CA ILE A 552 -33.62 -22.86 -5.77
C ILE A 552 -34.20 -21.65 -6.49
N PHE A 553 -35.00 -20.86 -5.79
CA PHE A 553 -35.62 -19.66 -6.33
C PHE A 553 -34.96 -18.41 -5.73
N PHE A 554 -34.43 -17.54 -6.58
CA PHE A 554 -34.09 -16.19 -6.22
C PHE A 554 -35.28 -15.29 -6.55
N MET A 555 -36.05 -14.94 -5.53
CA MET A 555 -37.27 -14.16 -5.65
C MET A 555 -36.96 -12.68 -5.96
N PRO A 556 -37.90 -11.93 -6.61
CA PRO A 556 -37.74 -10.49 -6.76
C PRO A 556 -37.66 -9.81 -5.39
N ILE A 557 -36.75 -8.85 -5.25
CA ILE A 557 -36.54 -8.10 -4.00
C ILE A 557 -37.32 -6.79 -4.02
N PHE A 558 -37.48 -6.18 -5.18
CA PHE A 558 -38.09 -4.86 -5.34
C PHE A 558 -39.58 -4.97 -5.70
N ASP A 559 -39.96 -5.76 -6.70
CA ASP A 559 -41.36 -6.00 -7.04
C ASP A 559 -41.93 -7.21 -6.28
N THR A 560 -42.41 -6.96 -5.08
CA THR A 560 -43.04 -7.97 -4.23
C THR A 560 -44.53 -8.13 -4.46
N SER A 561 -45.15 -7.34 -5.36
CA SER A 561 -46.59 -7.28 -5.56
C SER A 561 -47.21 -8.59 -6.05
N ASN A 562 -46.43 -9.41 -6.80
CA ASN A 562 -46.83 -10.71 -7.35
C ASN A 562 -46.05 -11.89 -6.77
N SER A 563 -45.19 -11.68 -5.80
CA SER A 563 -44.38 -12.72 -5.20
C SER A 563 -45.17 -13.55 -4.18
N SER A 564 -45.89 -14.56 -4.64
CA SER A 564 -46.47 -15.56 -3.74
C SER A 564 -45.44 -16.65 -3.45
N ARG A 565 -45.16 -16.91 -2.19
CA ARG A 565 -44.35 -18.04 -1.77
C ARG A 565 -45.12 -19.33 -2.09
N PRO A 566 -44.53 -20.33 -2.77
CA PRO A 566 -45.18 -21.60 -2.99
C PRO A 566 -45.52 -22.24 -1.64
N ALA A 567 -46.76 -22.66 -1.45
CA ALA A 567 -47.18 -23.33 -0.21
C ALA A 567 -46.86 -24.85 -0.29
N GLU A 568 -45.57 -25.18 -0.54
CA GLU A 568 -45.11 -26.55 -0.56
C GLU A 568 -44.54 -26.98 0.79
N LYS A 569 -44.81 -28.22 1.22
CA LYS A 569 -44.47 -28.73 2.54
C LYS A 569 -42.96 -28.81 2.83
N ASP A 570 -42.13 -28.85 1.78
CA ASP A 570 -40.67 -29.05 1.86
C ASP A 570 -39.89 -27.80 1.41
N SER A 571 -40.46 -26.61 1.59
CA SER A 571 -39.81 -25.35 1.22
C SER A 571 -39.11 -24.73 2.40
N VAL A 572 -37.85 -24.26 2.20
CA VAL A 572 -37.08 -23.47 3.13
C VAL A 572 -36.88 -22.06 2.54
N TYR A 573 -37.19 -21.04 3.31
CA TYR A 573 -37.00 -19.63 2.93
C TYR A 573 -35.87 -19.05 3.79
N LEU A 574 -34.89 -18.47 3.14
CA LEU A 574 -33.74 -17.78 3.78
C LEU A 574 -33.95 -16.28 3.76
#